data_b5ad6adebc4b72434cb62aa165035be0
#
_entry.id   b5ad6adebc4b72434cb62aa165035be0
#
_cell.length_a   1.000
_cell.length_b   1.000
_cell.length_c   1.000
_cell.angle_alpha   90.00
_cell.angle_beta   90.00
_cell.angle_gamma   90.00
#
_symmetry.space_group_name_H-M   'P 1'
#
loop_
_entity.id
_entity.type
_entity.pdbx_description
1 polymer ?
#
loop_
_entity_poly.entity_id
_entity_poly.type
_entity_poly.pdbx_seq_one_letter_code
_entity_poly.pdbx_strand_id
1 'polypeptide(L)'
;SDHLGSTSYITDDHANITQYDAYLPYGELLVDEHSSSEDLPYKFNGKQFDEETGLYYYGARYMNPVTSLWYGVDPLAEKYVATGGYVYTLDNPVRLIDPDGRKLEGATKSDAAKMLEDINVVFKAEKFAEFRKLISRSGKHATGKDFNKIDPAAYSNYIANNSELSNDDKALMDILVNSINSDDFTYKFQYVSENDELQDKSMLAPQLVEAIESTGHTVLTKFLGGSQTKQTKKGSYSLVVEDDRSPRDYYNNLGEQVPNPLGRVLYVFHEVFGHGRSLSLGRGSDNQHGDAIRLENLVLRVAGFSNIQRNGEDHGPKSKIPNNSQLPDYR
;
A
#
# COMPACT_ATOMS: atom_id res chain seq x y z
N SER A 1 6.02 -19.82 -18.64
CA SER A 1 4.69 -19.50 -18.09
C SER A 1 3.76 -19.03 -19.19
N ASP A 2 2.46 -19.22 -18.99
CA ASP A 2 1.41 -18.77 -19.91
C ASP A 2 1.13 -17.25 -19.77
N HIS A 3 0.14 -16.72 -20.49
CA HIS A 3 -0.26 -15.31 -20.47
C HIS A 3 -0.88 -14.84 -19.14
N LEU A 4 -1.26 -15.78 -18.28
CA LEU A 4 -1.79 -15.52 -16.94
C LEU A 4 -0.76 -15.75 -15.82
N GLY A 5 0.49 -16.10 -16.19
CA GLY A 5 1.58 -16.34 -15.26
C GLY A 5 1.61 -17.75 -14.66
N SER A 6 0.81 -18.70 -15.19
CA SER A 6 0.88 -20.08 -14.74
C SER A 6 2.19 -20.74 -15.21
N THR A 7 2.79 -21.54 -14.37
CA THR A 7 4.01 -22.28 -14.68
C THR A 7 3.69 -23.39 -15.68
N SER A 8 4.38 -23.43 -16.83
CA SER A 8 4.17 -24.48 -17.84
C SER A 8 5.40 -25.36 -18.03
N TYR A 9 6.58 -24.74 -18.10
CA TYR A 9 7.84 -25.46 -18.23
C TYR A 9 8.84 -24.95 -17.20
N ILE A 10 9.50 -25.88 -16.53
CA ILE A 10 10.61 -25.64 -15.62
C ILE A 10 11.82 -26.35 -16.20
N THR A 11 12.97 -25.69 -16.19
CA THR A 11 14.22 -26.20 -16.71
C THR A 11 15.31 -26.12 -15.66
N ASP A 12 16.25 -27.10 -15.73
CA ASP A 12 17.49 -27.05 -14.96
C ASP A 12 18.47 -25.98 -15.52
N ASP A 13 19.64 -25.88 -14.92
CA ASP A 13 20.74 -24.99 -15.32
C ASP A 13 21.36 -25.37 -16.69
N HIS A 14 21.07 -26.55 -17.19
CA HIS A 14 21.46 -27.06 -18.52
C HIS A 14 20.36 -26.90 -19.57
N ALA A 15 19.24 -26.23 -19.23
CA ALA A 15 18.07 -26.04 -20.07
C ALA A 15 17.30 -27.34 -20.43
N ASN A 16 17.49 -28.42 -19.68
CA ASN A 16 16.61 -29.59 -19.79
C ASN A 16 15.30 -29.34 -19.08
N ILE A 17 14.19 -29.76 -19.64
CA ILE A 17 12.87 -29.66 -19.00
C ILE A 17 12.84 -30.66 -17.84
N THR A 18 12.61 -30.15 -16.63
CA THR A 18 12.51 -30.93 -15.40
C THR A 18 11.08 -31.11 -14.93
N GLN A 19 10.19 -30.17 -15.31
CA GLN A 19 8.76 -30.24 -15.01
C GLN A 19 7.95 -29.64 -16.14
N TYR A 20 6.79 -30.25 -16.43
CA TYR A 20 5.80 -29.76 -17.37
C TYR A 20 4.40 -29.82 -16.77
N ASP A 21 3.74 -28.66 -16.66
CA ASP A 21 2.39 -28.52 -16.15
C ASP A 21 1.46 -27.95 -17.21
N ALA A 22 0.28 -28.53 -17.34
CA ALA A 22 -0.83 -28.00 -18.12
C ALA A 22 -2.10 -27.96 -17.27
N TYR A 23 -2.89 -26.89 -17.43
CA TYR A 23 -4.03 -26.60 -16.58
C TYR A 23 -5.33 -26.51 -17.35
N LEU A 24 -6.42 -26.94 -16.72
CA LEU A 24 -7.77 -26.55 -17.09
C LEU A 24 -8.00 -25.07 -16.72
N PRO A 25 -9.06 -24.42 -17.26
CA PRO A 25 -9.27 -22.97 -17.09
C PRO A 25 -9.25 -22.44 -15.65
N TYR A 26 -9.62 -23.26 -14.67
CA TYR A 26 -9.63 -22.92 -13.25
C TYR A 26 -8.42 -23.49 -12.48
N GLY A 27 -7.39 -23.95 -13.18
CA GLY A 27 -6.14 -24.37 -12.55
C GLY A 27 -6.10 -25.84 -12.10
N GLU A 28 -7.13 -26.63 -12.37
CA GLU A 28 -7.03 -28.08 -12.23
C GLU A 28 -5.91 -28.60 -13.14
N LEU A 29 -5.01 -29.43 -12.61
CA LEU A 29 -3.90 -30.00 -13.36
C LEU A 29 -4.41 -31.01 -14.36
N LEU A 30 -4.21 -30.73 -15.66
CA LEU A 30 -4.48 -31.62 -16.75
C LEU A 30 -3.27 -32.53 -17.00
N VAL A 31 -2.07 -31.98 -16.86
CA VAL A 31 -0.80 -32.70 -16.96
C VAL A 31 0.10 -32.19 -15.85
N ASP A 32 0.75 -33.12 -15.16
CA ASP A 32 1.73 -32.83 -14.11
C ASP A 32 2.85 -33.88 -14.27
N GLU A 33 3.87 -33.55 -15.05
CA GLU A 33 5.00 -34.41 -15.34
C GLU A 33 6.28 -33.81 -14.79
N HIS A 34 7.01 -34.58 -13.98
CA HIS A 34 8.30 -34.17 -13.44
C HIS A 34 9.32 -35.29 -13.50
N SER A 35 10.56 -34.94 -13.80
CA SER A 35 11.69 -35.87 -13.92
C SER A 35 12.52 -35.97 -12.64
N SER A 36 12.23 -35.14 -11.64
CA SER A 36 12.91 -35.12 -10.33
C SER A 36 11.94 -35.41 -9.19
N SER A 37 12.50 -35.73 -8.01
CA SER A 37 11.71 -35.92 -6.78
C SER A 37 11.26 -34.58 -6.14
N GLU A 38 11.70 -33.45 -6.68
CA GLU A 38 11.33 -32.13 -6.23
C GLU A 38 10.27 -31.57 -7.17
N ASP A 39 9.04 -31.43 -6.68
CA ASP A 39 7.96 -30.71 -7.33
C ASP A 39 7.97 -29.25 -6.86
N LEU A 40 7.89 -28.30 -7.81
CA LEU A 40 7.83 -26.91 -7.46
C LEU A 40 6.39 -26.51 -7.12
N PRO A 41 6.16 -25.92 -5.94
CA PRO A 41 4.82 -25.69 -5.43
C PRO A 41 4.07 -24.55 -6.13
N TYR A 42 4.74 -23.72 -6.95
CA TYR A 42 4.12 -22.59 -7.62
C TYR A 42 3.66 -22.95 -9.02
N LYS A 43 2.36 -23.21 -9.17
CA LYS A 43 1.74 -23.75 -10.39
C LYS A 43 0.81 -22.70 -11.05
N PHE A 44 -0.49 -22.88 -11.01
CA PHE A 44 -1.49 -22.03 -11.68
C PHE A 44 -1.42 -20.57 -11.21
N ASN A 45 -1.38 -19.62 -12.16
CA ASN A 45 -1.22 -18.18 -11.92
C ASN A 45 -0.02 -17.81 -11.01
N GLY A 46 1.01 -18.68 -10.97
CA GLY A 46 2.16 -18.53 -10.08
C GLY A 46 1.80 -18.66 -8.59
N LYS A 47 0.67 -19.30 -8.26
CA LYS A 47 0.24 -19.50 -6.87
C LYS A 47 0.75 -20.81 -6.31
N GLN A 48 0.97 -20.80 -4.99
CA GLN A 48 1.37 -22.01 -4.28
C GLN A 48 0.23 -23.03 -4.28
N PHE A 49 0.52 -24.21 -4.77
CA PHE A 49 -0.37 -25.36 -4.72
C PHE A 49 -0.04 -26.18 -3.46
N ASP A 50 -1.04 -26.42 -2.67
CA ASP A 50 -0.95 -27.28 -1.49
C ASP A 50 -1.43 -28.69 -1.89
N GLU A 51 -0.48 -29.61 -2.05
CA GLU A 51 -0.75 -30.98 -2.48
C GLU A 51 -1.60 -31.78 -1.49
N GLU A 52 -1.49 -31.48 -0.18
CA GLU A 52 -2.24 -32.20 0.84
C GLU A 52 -3.73 -31.87 0.78
N THR A 53 -4.06 -30.62 0.46
CA THR A 53 -5.46 -30.15 0.38
C THR A 53 -6.00 -30.03 -1.03
N GLY A 54 -5.13 -30.03 -2.06
CA GLY A 54 -5.50 -29.80 -3.46
C GLY A 54 -5.96 -28.35 -3.75
N LEU A 55 -5.57 -27.38 -2.93
CA LEU A 55 -6.01 -26.00 -3.03
C LEU A 55 -4.86 -25.08 -3.43
N TYR A 56 -5.18 -24.00 -4.16
CA TYR A 56 -4.24 -22.91 -4.42
C TYR A 56 -4.35 -21.82 -3.37
N TYR A 57 -3.21 -21.45 -2.79
CA TYR A 57 -3.14 -20.34 -1.83
C TYR A 57 -2.95 -19.02 -2.56
N TYR A 58 -3.95 -18.14 -2.49
CA TYR A 58 -3.95 -16.81 -3.11
C TYR A 58 -3.64 -15.68 -2.11
N GLY A 59 -3.30 -15.99 -0.86
CA GLY A 59 -3.05 -15.01 0.20
C GLY A 59 -4.25 -14.84 1.12
N ALA A 60 -5.30 -14.19 0.68
CA ALA A 60 -6.51 -13.99 1.49
C ALA A 60 -7.46 -15.20 1.52
N ARG A 61 -7.41 -16.04 0.47
CA ARG A 61 -8.31 -17.20 0.30
C ARG A 61 -7.58 -18.37 -0.33
N TYR A 62 -8.13 -19.55 -0.12
CA TYR A 62 -7.78 -20.74 -0.88
C TYR A 62 -8.76 -20.93 -2.04
N MET A 63 -8.25 -21.24 -3.22
CA MET A 63 -9.05 -21.55 -4.42
C MET A 63 -9.03 -23.05 -4.65
N ASN A 64 -10.21 -23.61 -4.78
CA ASN A 64 -10.36 -25.03 -5.15
C ASN A 64 -10.50 -25.15 -6.67
N PRO A 65 -9.49 -25.68 -7.38
CA PRO A 65 -9.53 -25.78 -8.84
C PRO A 65 -10.59 -26.76 -9.34
N VAL A 66 -10.88 -27.81 -8.58
CA VAL A 66 -11.86 -28.85 -8.96
C VAL A 66 -13.28 -28.32 -8.92
N THR A 67 -13.61 -27.49 -7.93
CA THR A 67 -14.94 -26.87 -7.81
C THR A 67 -15.04 -25.52 -8.50
N SER A 68 -13.92 -24.96 -8.97
CA SER A 68 -13.83 -23.64 -9.61
C SER A 68 -14.27 -22.49 -8.68
N LEU A 69 -14.18 -22.69 -7.38
CA LEU A 69 -14.68 -21.76 -6.36
C LEU A 69 -13.61 -21.43 -5.31
N TRP A 70 -13.78 -20.27 -4.68
CA TRP A 70 -13.07 -19.95 -3.45
C TRP A 70 -13.53 -20.84 -2.29
N TYR A 71 -12.60 -21.26 -1.44
CA TYR A 71 -12.87 -22.03 -0.21
C TYR A 71 -13.27 -21.14 0.97
N GLY A 72 -13.66 -19.91 0.72
CA GLY A 72 -14.13 -18.94 1.71
C GLY A 72 -14.94 -17.85 1.03
N VAL A 73 -15.83 -17.21 1.81
CA VAL A 73 -16.61 -16.07 1.34
C VAL A 73 -15.67 -14.93 1.00
N ASP A 74 -15.90 -14.26 -0.14
CA ASP A 74 -15.19 -13.04 -0.47
C ASP A 74 -15.39 -12.01 0.65
N PRO A 75 -14.33 -11.50 1.28
CA PRO A 75 -14.45 -10.40 2.24
C PRO A 75 -15.16 -9.17 1.67
N LEU A 76 -15.28 -9.07 0.34
CA LEU A 76 -15.99 -8.01 -0.38
C LEU A 76 -17.31 -8.47 -0.98
N ALA A 77 -17.86 -9.63 -0.61
CA ALA A 77 -19.10 -10.18 -1.15
C ALA A 77 -20.26 -9.19 -1.12
N GLU A 78 -20.33 -8.35 -0.09
CA GLU A 78 -21.36 -7.30 0.03
C GLU A 78 -21.25 -6.22 -1.07
N LYS A 79 -20.08 -6.05 -1.69
CA LYS A 79 -19.86 -5.09 -2.78
C LYS A 79 -20.19 -5.66 -4.16
N TYR A 80 -20.29 -6.98 -4.27
CA TYR A 80 -20.54 -7.70 -5.52
C TYR A 80 -21.82 -8.55 -5.42
N VAL A 81 -22.90 -7.94 -4.97
CA VAL A 81 -24.19 -8.60 -4.73
C VAL A 81 -24.74 -9.38 -5.95
N ALA A 82 -24.30 -9.02 -7.14
CA ALA A 82 -24.69 -9.70 -8.39
C ALA A 82 -23.86 -10.96 -8.70
N THR A 83 -22.75 -11.18 -7.97
CA THR A 83 -21.90 -12.35 -8.13
C THR A 83 -21.75 -13.04 -6.78
N GLY A 84 -21.92 -14.37 -6.74
CA GLY A 84 -21.81 -15.11 -5.49
C GLY A 84 -20.44 -14.90 -4.83
N GLY A 85 -20.41 -14.78 -3.49
CA GLY A 85 -19.18 -14.51 -2.72
C GLY A 85 -18.09 -15.60 -2.78
N TYR A 86 -18.32 -16.65 -3.54
CA TYR A 86 -17.38 -17.76 -3.76
C TYR A 86 -16.89 -17.87 -5.20
N VAL A 87 -17.31 -16.96 -6.09
CA VAL A 87 -16.99 -17.01 -7.52
C VAL A 87 -15.56 -16.54 -7.77
N TYR A 88 -14.74 -17.36 -8.45
CA TYR A 88 -13.40 -16.99 -8.88
C TYR A 88 -13.47 -16.15 -10.17
N THR A 89 -12.80 -15.01 -10.19
CA THR A 89 -12.61 -14.12 -11.36
C THR A 89 -13.88 -13.82 -12.17
N LEU A 90 -15.04 -13.70 -11.53
CA LEU A 90 -16.35 -13.42 -12.19
C LEU A 90 -16.67 -14.45 -13.27
N ASP A 91 -16.33 -15.73 -13.07
CA ASP A 91 -16.48 -16.83 -14.04
C ASP A 91 -15.70 -16.62 -15.36
N ASN A 92 -14.62 -15.84 -15.35
CA ASN A 92 -13.81 -15.60 -16.53
C ASN A 92 -12.30 -15.83 -16.27
N PRO A 93 -11.88 -17.04 -15.89
CA PRO A 93 -10.51 -17.36 -15.48
C PRO A 93 -9.50 -17.35 -16.63
N VAL A 94 -9.97 -17.33 -17.89
CA VAL A 94 -9.09 -17.29 -19.08
C VAL A 94 -8.62 -15.86 -19.40
N ARG A 95 -9.35 -14.84 -18.92
CA ARG A 95 -9.05 -13.43 -19.20
C ARG A 95 -8.72 -12.62 -17.96
N LEU A 96 -9.12 -13.10 -16.79
CA LEU A 96 -8.95 -12.42 -15.52
C LEU A 96 -8.13 -13.30 -14.59
N ILE A 97 -7.20 -12.68 -13.93
CA ILE A 97 -6.53 -13.24 -12.76
C ILE A 97 -7.08 -12.47 -11.56
N ASP A 98 -7.20 -13.13 -10.42
CA ASP A 98 -7.19 -12.44 -9.14
C ASP A 98 -5.71 -12.24 -8.76
N PRO A 99 -5.11 -11.05 -9.01
CA PRO A 99 -3.65 -10.86 -8.90
C PRO A 99 -3.24 -10.56 -7.47
N ASP A 100 -3.79 -11.15 -6.45
CA ASP A 100 -3.56 -10.71 -5.07
C ASP A 100 -3.83 -9.23 -4.92
N GLY A 101 -5.06 -8.92 -4.72
CA GLY A 101 -5.48 -7.57 -4.54
C GLY A 101 -4.52 -6.81 -3.66
N ARG A 102 -3.95 -5.72 -4.10
CA ARG A 102 -3.71 -4.50 -3.33
C ARG A 102 -2.33 -4.34 -2.76
N LYS A 103 -1.82 -3.16 -3.09
CA LYS A 103 -0.41 -2.85 -2.89
C LYS A 103 -0.25 -1.38 -2.56
N LEU A 104 0.86 -1.07 -1.95
CA LEU A 104 1.45 0.26 -2.02
C LEU A 104 2.00 0.46 -3.44
N GLU A 105 1.38 1.32 -4.24
CA GLU A 105 1.68 1.51 -5.66
C GLU A 105 1.97 2.96 -5.99
N GLY A 106 3.16 3.26 -6.53
CA GLY A 106 3.46 4.54 -7.15
C GLY A 106 2.78 4.68 -8.52
N ALA A 107 2.33 5.87 -8.88
CA ALA A 107 1.82 6.12 -10.24
C ALA A 107 2.91 5.82 -11.28
N THR A 108 4.16 6.13 -10.94
CA THR A 108 5.35 5.84 -11.75
C THR A 108 6.42 5.11 -10.93
N LYS A 109 7.45 4.62 -11.63
CA LYS A 109 8.65 4.06 -10.98
C LYS A 109 9.41 5.10 -10.17
N SER A 110 9.38 6.36 -10.58
CA SER A 110 9.98 7.48 -9.85
C SER A 110 9.26 7.73 -8.54
N ASP A 111 7.93 7.69 -8.54
CA ASP A 111 7.14 7.87 -7.32
C ASP A 111 7.45 6.79 -6.29
N ALA A 112 7.52 5.53 -6.73
CA ALA A 112 7.90 4.43 -5.84
C ALA A 112 9.33 4.54 -5.31
N ALA A 113 10.27 5.12 -6.09
CA ALA A 113 11.61 5.40 -5.62
C ALA A 113 11.62 6.48 -4.54
N LYS A 114 10.94 7.59 -4.77
CA LYS A 114 10.80 8.67 -3.79
C LYS A 114 10.14 8.21 -2.49
N MET A 115 9.09 7.38 -2.59
CA MET A 115 8.45 6.79 -1.41
C MET A 115 9.43 5.95 -0.60
N LEU A 116 10.26 5.13 -1.24
CA LEU A 116 11.27 4.35 -0.54
C LEU A 116 12.32 5.23 0.14
N GLU A 117 12.73 6.34 -0.50
CA GLU A 117 13.60 7.35 0.11
C GLU A 117 12.96 7.96 1.35
N ASP A 118 11.69 8.38 1.25
CA ASP A 118 10.96 9.00 2.35
C ASP A 118 10.75 8.03 3.53
N ILE A 119 10.45 6.76 3.26
CA ILE A 119 10.42 5.70 4.28
C ILE A 119 11.79 5.58 4.97
N ASN A 120 12.87 5.55 4.20
CA ASN A 120 14.23 5.44 4.75
C ASN A 120 14.64 6.66 5.59
N VAL A 121 14.11 7.86 5.30
CA VAL A 121 14.33 9.05 6.15
C VAL A 121 13.71 8.86 7.53
N VAL A 122 12.50 8.32 7.62
CA VAL A 122 11.82 8.06 8.90
C VAL A 122 12.57 6.99 9.70
N PHE A 123 12.91 5.89 9.06
CA PHE A 123 13.57 4.73 9.68
C PHE A 123 15.10 4.78 9.55
N LYS A 124 15.71 5.97 9.64
CA LYS A 124 17.17 6.14 9.43
C LYS A 124 18.03 5.59 10.55
N ALA A 125 17.52 5.53 11.80
CA ALA A 125 18.28 5.05 12.95
C ALA A 125 18.78 3.61 12.75
N GLU A 126 19.94 3.28 13.39
CA GLU A 126 20.59 1.97 13.21
C GLU A 126 19.71 0.80 13.65
N LYS A 127 18.91 0.98 14.70
CA LYS A 127 17.95 -0.03 15.14
C LYS A 127 16.97 -0.49 14.04
N PHE A 128 16.78 0.28 12.97
CA PHE A 128 15.93 -0.05 11.82
C PHE A 128 16.69 -0.62 10.62
N ALA A 129 18.01 -0.86 10.72
CA ALA A 129 18.81 -1.30 9.58
C ALA A 129 18.27 -2.58 8.93
N GLU A 130 17.92 -3.57 9.74
CA GLU A 130 17.34 -4.84 9.23
C GLU A 130 15.91 -4.65 8.71
N PHE A 131 15.10 -3.81 9.35
CA PHE A 131 13.75 -3.49 8.85
C PHE A 131 13.79 -2.86 7.45
N ARG A 132 14.70 -1.90 7.21
CA ARG A 132 14.86 -1.30 5.87
C ARG A 132 15.17 -2.33 4.79
N LYS A 133 15.87 -3.42 5.11
CA LYS A 133 16.17 -4.50 4.15
C LYS A 133 14.94 -5.31 3.76
N LEU A 134 13.91 -5.36 4.61
CA LEU A 134 12.65 -6.03 4.30
C LEU A 134 11.82 -5.26 3.28
N ILE A 135 12.06 -3.95 3.13
CA ILE A 135 11.27 -3.09 2.24
C ILE A 135 11.96 -3.01 0.88
N SER A 136 11.30 -3.50 -0.14
CA SER A 136 11.86 -3.48 -1.50
C SER A 136 10.78 -3.19 -2.56
N ARG A 137 11.21 -2.62 -3.68
CA ARG A 137 10.34 -2.38 -4.83
C ARG A 137 10.33 -3.59 -5.77
N SER A 138 9.22 -3.81 -6.45
CA SER A 138 9.06 -4.88 -7.43
C SER A 138 9.96 -4.70 -8.67
N GLY A 139 10.16 -5.79 -9.42
CA GLY A 139 10.92 -5.79 -10.67
C GLY A 139 12.41 -6.05 -10.51
N LYS A 140 13.08 -6.39 -11.62
CA LYS A 140 14.52 -6.60 -11.64
C LYS A 140 15.24 -5.33 -11.23
N HIS A 141 16.19 -5.45 -10.29
CA HIS A 141 16.97 -4.34 -9.74
C HIS A 141 16.15 -3.24 -9.05
N ALA A 142 15.02 -3.60 -8.43
CA ALA A 142 14.16 -2.66 -7.72
C ALA A 142 13.69 -1.47 -8.60
N THR A 143 13.28 -1.75 -9.85
CA THR A 143 12.87 -0.72 -10.81
C THR A 143 11.36 -0.62 -11.00
N GLY A 144 10.56 -1.41 -10.26
CA GLY A 144 9.10 -1.41 -10.34
C GLY A 144 8.46 -0.18 -9.68
N LYS A 145 7.18 0.02 -9.96
CA LYS A 145 6.35 1.05 -9.34
C LYS A 145 5.65 0.57 -8.07
N ASP A 146 5.65 -0.73 -7.80
CA ASP A 146 5.04 -1.38 -6.66
C ASP A 146 6.09 -1.75 -5.62
N PHE A 147 5.64 -2.01 -4.40
CA PHE A 147 6.45 -2.60 -3.34
C PHE A 147 6.19 -4.10 -3.27
N ASN A 148 7.25 -4.88 -3.01
CA ASN A 148 7.10 -6.30 -2.72
C ASN A 148 6.46 -6.49 -1.36
N LYS A 149 5.63 -7.52 -1.19
CA LYS A 149 5.13 -7.90 0.12
C LYS A 149 6.30 -8.22 1.06
N ILE A 150 6.17 -7.76 2.28
CA ILE A 150 7.13 -8.03 3.35
C ILE A 150 6.79 -9.39 3.94
N ASP A 151 7.77 -10.29 4.00
CA ASP A 151 7.59 -11.61 4.62
C ASP A 151 7.18 -11.47 6.10
N PRO A 152 5.98 -11.95 6.49
CA PRO A 152 5.50 -11.83 7.86
C PRO A 152 6.40 -12.55 8.88
N ALA A 153 7.02 -13.67 8.50
CA ALA A 153 7.91 -14.42 9.39
C ALA A 153 9.22 -13.65 9.63
N ALA A 154 9.82 -13.07 8.59
CA ALA A 154 10.99 -12.23 8.71
C ALA A 154 10.71 -10.99 9.55
N TYR A 155 9.55 -10.34 9.34
CA TYR A 155 9.14 -9.19 10.13
C TYR A 155 8.91 -9.54 11.61
N SER A 156 8.18 -10.63 11.90
CA SER A 156 7.94 -11.09 13.27
C SER A 156 9.24 -11.45 13.99
N ASN A 157 10.17 -12.11 13.31
CA ASN A 157 11.50 -12.43 13.85
C ASN A 157 12.30 -11.15 14.17
N TYR A 158 12.24 -10.14 13.30
CA TYR A 158 12.91 -8.87 13.56
C TYR A 158 12.36 -8.17 14.81
N ILE A 159 11.01 -8.09 14.94
CA ILE A 159 10.37 -7.50 16.11
C ILE A 159 10.73 -8.25 17.40
N ALA A 160 10.71 -9.58 17.38
CA ALA A 160 10.98 -10.41 18.55
C ALA A 160 12.43 -10.31 19.04
N ASN A 161 13.37 -10.14 18.11
CA ASN A 161 14.81 -10.12 18.42
C ASN A 161 15.40 -8.72 18.60
N ASN A 162 14.60 -7.65 18.46
CA ASN A 162 15.05 -6.28 18.61
C ASN A 162 14.45 -5.60 19.84
N SER A 163 15.16 -5.66 20.97
CA SER A 163 14.72 -5.06 22.23
C SER A 163 14.82 -3.52 22.27
N GLU A 164 15.47 -2.89 21.29
CA GLU A 164 15.62 -1.43 21.21
C GLU A 164 14.35 -0.74 20.64
N LEU A 165 13.43 -1.52 20.08
CA LEU A 165 12.21 -0.99 19.48
C LEU A 165 11.21 -0.56 20.55
N SER A 166 10.84 0.71 20.54
CA SER A 166 9.74 1.25 21.34
C SER A 166 8.38 0.79 20.80
N ASN A 167 7.33 1.05 21.57
CA ASN A 167 5.96 0.80 21.11
C ASN A 167 5.60 1.69 19.89
N ASP A 168 6.08 2.92 19.85
CA ASP A 168 5.88 3.82 18.70
C ASP A 168 6.56 3.28 17.44
N ASP A 169 7.80 2.77 17.57
CA ASP A 169 8.51 2.14 16.46
C ASP A 169 7.71 0.98 15.88
N LYS A 170 7.24 0.08 16.74
CA LYS A 170 6.45 -1.09 16.34
C LYS A 170 5.12 -0.67 15.69
N ALA A 171 4.42 0.30 16.29
CA ALA A 171 3.15 0.79 15.76
C ALA A 171 3.29 1.38 14.35
N LEU A 172 4.32 2.19 14.11
CA LEU A 172 4.55 2.77 12.77
C LEU A 172 4.98 1.72 11.75
N MET A 173 5.84 0.79 12.16
CA MET A 173 6.26 -0.32 11.31
C MET A 173 5.07 -1.22 10.94
N ASP A 174 4.18 -1.54 11.90
CA ASP A 174 2.96 -2.31 11.65
C ASP A 174 2.04 -1.60 10.64
N ILE A 175 1.87 -0.28 10.76
CA ILE A 175 1.08 0.50 9.79
C ILE A 175 1.68 0.38 8.39
N LEU A 176 3.00 0.52 8.25
CA LEU A 176 3.68 0.44 6.96
C LEU A 176 3.61 -0.98 6.37
N VAL A 177 3.93 -2.00 7.18
CA VAL A 177 3.88 -3.40 6.75
C VAL A 177 2.47 -3.80 6.33
N ASN A 178 1.45 -3.45 7.12
CA ASN A 178 0.06 -3.72 6.78
C ASN A 178 -0.39 -2.99 5.51
N SER A 179 0.10 -1.77 5.26
CA SER A 179 -0.21 -1.03 4.03
C SER A 179 0.45 -1.64 2.80
N ILE A 180 1.70 -2.10 2.93
CA ILE A 180 2.44 -2.77 1.84
C ILE A 180 1.83 -4.16 1.56
N ASN A 181 1.51 -4.90 2.62
CA ASN A 181 0.98 -6.26 2.54
C ASN A 181 -0.53 -6.32 2.35
N SER A 182 -1.22 -5.16 2.33
CA SER A 182 -2.68 -5.12 2.24
C SER A 182 -3.19 -5.84 1.00
N ASP A 183 -4.05 -6.81 1.20
CA ASP A 183 -4.75 -7.52 0.12
C ASP A 183 -6.11 -6.85 -0.21
N ASP A 184 -6.58 -5.97 0.67
CA ASP A 184 -7.92 -5.37 0.61
C ASP A 184 -7.97 -3.90 0.21
N PHE A 185 -6.84 -3.24 0.10
CA PHE A 185 -6.80 -1.80 -0.16
C PHE A 185 -5.54 -1.37 -0.89
N THR A 186 -5.65 -0.74 -2.05
CA THR A 186 -4.51 -0.19 -2.79
C THR A 186 -4.25 1.24 -2.36
N TYR A 187 -3.06 1.50 -1.84
CA TYR A 187 -2.56 2.84 -1.57
C TYR A 187 -1.79 3.33 -2.80
N LYS A 188 -2.49 3.98 -3.74
CA LYS A 188 -1.87 4.59 -4.90
C LYS A 188 -1.42 6.00 -4.57
N PHE A 189 -0.23 6.39 -5.01
CA PHE A 189 0.32 7.71 -4.77
C PHE A 189 1.11 8.23 -5.96
N GLN A 190 1.20 9.54 -6.06
CA GLN A 190 1.98 10.27 -7.05
C GLN A 190 2.60 11.51 -6.40
N TYR A 191 3.89 11.72 -6.67
CA TYR A 191 4.57 12.96 -6.33
C TYR A 191 4.44 13.93 -7.48
N VAL A 192 4.02 15.15 -7.18
CA VAL A 192 3.79 16.21 -8.14
C VAL A 192 4.36 17.53 -7.62
N SER A 193 4.78 18.39 -8.53
CA SER A 193 5.12 19.78 -8.25
C SER A 193 3.89 20.65 -8.36
N GLU A 194 3.87 21.83 -7.71
CA GLU A 194 2.76 22.81 -7.82
C GLU A 194 2.40 23.19 -9.24
N ASN A 195 3.37 23.14 -10.16
CA ASN A 195 3.20 23.54 -11.55
C ASN A 195 3.00 22.37 -12.51
N ASP A 196 2.85 21.14 -11.99
CA ASP A 196 2.51 20.00 -12.83
C ASP A 196 1.06 20.09 -13.30
N GLU A 197 0.80 19.63 -14.53
CA GLU A 197 -0.56 19.49 -15.04
C GLU A 197 -1.33 18.44 -14.25
N LEU A 198 -2.52 18.82 -13.78
CA LEU A 198 -3.37 17.89 -13.03
C LEU A 198 -4.09 16.94 -14.01
N GLN A 199 -3.60 15.73 -14.12
CA GLN A 199 -4.17 14.70 -15.00
C GLN A 199 -5.53 14.20 -14.49
N ASP A 200 -5.66 14.00 -13.19
CA ASP A 200 -6.94 13.61 -12.55
C ASP A 200 -7.66 14.85 -11.98
N LYS A 201 -8.39 15.52 -12.85
CA LYS A 201 -9.14 16.74 -12.50
C LYS A 201 -10.26 16.50 -11.48
N SER A 202 -10.64 15.23 -11.22
CA SER A 202 -11.66 14.90 -10.21
C SER A 202 -11.21 15.18 -8.77
N MET A 203 -9.95 15.55 -8.57
CA MET A 203 -9.44 16.08 -7.31
C MET A 203 -9.94 17.48 -7.00
N LEU A 204 -10.44 18.22 -7.99
CA LEU A 204 -10.97 19.57 -7.84
C LEU A 204 -12.50 19.60 -8.02
N ALA A 205 -13.13 20.63 -7.46
CA ALA A 205 -14.54 20.89 -7.71
C ALA A 205 -14.75 21.17 -9.22
N PRO A 206 -15.78 20.58 -9.87
CA PRO A 206 -16.00 20.73 -11.31
C PRO A 206 -16.11 22.19 -11.77
N GLN A 207 -16.71 23.06 -10.96
CA GLN A 207 -16.85 24.49 -11.26
C GLN A 207 -15.50 25.22 -11.33
N LEU A 208 -14.54 24.82 -10.50
CA LEU A 208 -13.18 25.37 -10.53
C LEU A 208 -12.43 24.92 -11.77
N VAL A 209 -12.56 23.66 -12.15
CA VAL A 209 -11.97 23.11 -13.37
C VAL A 209 -12.50 23.88 -14.60
N GLU A 210 -13.82 24.01 -14.71
CA GLU A 210 -14.47 24.74 -15.80
C GLU A 210 -14.04 26.22 -15.87
N ALA A 211 -13.96 26.89 -14.71
CA ALA A 211 -13.51 28.29 -14.64
C ALA A 211 -12.07 28.47 -15.12
N ILE A 212 -11.16 27.55 -14.77
CA ILE A 212 -9.76 27.62 -15.20
C ILE A 212 -9.66 27.35 -16.71
N GLU A 213 -10.31 26.30 -17.21
CA GLU A 213 -10.25 25.90 -18.62
C GLU A 213 -10.91 26.94 -19.54
N SER A 214 -11.96 27.62 -19.09
CA SER A 214 -12.59 28.70 -19.87
C SER A 214 -11.67 29.89 -20.15
N THR A 215 -10.60 30.04 -19.36
CA THR A 215 -9.58 31.07 -19.60
C THR A 215 -8.48 30.62 -20.56
N GLY A 216 -8.55 29.40 -21.10
CA GLY A 216 -7.52 28.79 -21.94
C GLY A 216 -6.29 28.30 -21.16
N HIS A 217 -6.37 28.21 -19.84
CA HIS A 217 -5.27 27.73 -19.00
C HIS A 217 -5.42 26.23 -18.68
N THR A 218 -4.27 25.56 -18.55
CA THR A 218 -4.19 24.19 -18.05
C THR A 218 -4.46 24.16 -16.53
N VAL A 219 -5.18 23.15 -16.08
CA VAL A 219 -5.41 22.93 -14.65
C VAL A 219 -4.13 22.39 -14.02
N LEU A 220 -3.52 23.17 -13.15
CA LEU A 220 -2.26 22.84 -12.50
C LEU A 220 -2.49 22.35 -11.05
N THR A 221 -1.55 21.56 -10.56
CA THR A 221 -1.57 21.00 -9.20
C THR A 221 -1.67 22.05 -8.09
N LYS A 222 -1.13 23.24 -8.29
CA LYS A 222 -1.24 24.38 -7.33
C LYS A 222 -2.68 24.76 -6.95
N PHE A 223 -3.67 24.41 -7.78
CA PHE A 223 -5.08 24.67 -7.48
C PHE A 223 -5.68 23.69 -6.45
N LEU A 224 -4.97 22.61 -6.12
CA LEU A 224 -5.37 21.70 -5.04
C LEU A 224 -5.32 22.37 -3.65
N GLY A 225 -4.49 23.43 -3.49
CA GLY A 225 -4.26 24.05 -2.18
C GLY A 225 -3.38 23.20 -1.26
N GLY A 226 -2.71 22.17 -1.77
CA GLY A 226 -1.81 21.27 -1.04
C GLY A 226 -1.96 19.81 -1.46
N SER A 227 -1.28 18.92 -0.75
CA SER A 227 -1.40 17.47 -0.94
C SER A 227 -2.80 16.98 -0.56
N GLN A 228 -3.33 16.00 -1.28
CA GLN A 228 -4.69 15.50 -1.08
C GLN A 228 -4.82 14.00 -1.36
N THR A 229 -5.75 13.37 -0.65
CA THR A 229 -6.12 11.96 -0.84
C THR A 229 -7.61 11.81 -1.11
N LYS A 230 -7.95 11.00 -2.10
CA LYS A 230 -9.33 10.61 -2.39
C LYS A 230 -9.52 9.11 -2.33
N GLN A 231 -10.74 8.69 -2.03
CA GLN A 231 -11.15 7.30 -2.14
C GLN A 231 -11.31 6.90 -3.60
N THR A 232 -10.87 5.69 -3.93
CA THR A 232 -11.12 5.03 -5.22
C THR A 232 -11.97 3.77 -5.03
N LYS A 233 -12.38 3.12 -6.12
CA LYS A 233 -13.16 1.87 -6.03
C LYS A 233 -12.44 0.74 -5.28
N LYS A 234 -11.10 0.75 -5.29
CA LYS A 234 -10.28 -0.33 -4.72
C LYS A 234 -9.24 0.16 -3.70
N GLY A 235 -9.35 1.38 -3.22
CA GLY A 235 -8.33 1.92 -2.32
C GLY A 235 -8.36 3.43 -2.20
N SER A 236 -7.18 4.03 -2.14
CA SER A 236 -6.97 5.48 -2.15
C SER A 236 -6.03 5.89 -3.28
N TYR A 237 -6.12 7.16 -3.66
CA TYR A 237 -5.16 7.80 -4.52
C TYR A 237 -4.74 9.14 -3.90
N SER A 238 -3.46 9.26 -3.61
CA SER A 238 -2.88 10.42 -2.96
C SER A 238 -1.99 11.18 -3.94
N LEU A 239 -2.24 12.48 -4.09
CA LEU A 239 -1.33 13.41 -4.72
C LEU A 239 -0.51 14.09 -3.64
N VAL A 240 0.80 13.91 -3.67
CA VAL A 240 1.76 14.51 -2.74
C VAL A 240 2.49 15.62 -3.46
N VAL A 241 2.18 16.87 -3.08
CA VAL A 241 2.83 18.06 -3.64
C VAL A 241 4.18 18.22 -2.96
N GLU A 242 5.28 18.10 -3.73
CA GLU A 242 6.66 18.09 -3.18
C GLU A 242 7.07 19.43 -2.59
N ASP A 243 6.59 20.52 -3.18
CA ASP A 243 6.82 21.92 -2.79
C ASP A 243 5.59 22.50 -2.06
N ASP A 244 4.79 21.65 -1.41
CA ASP A 244 3.59 22.02 -0.66
C ASP A 244 3.94 23.06 0.41
N ARG A 245 3.31 24.24 0.30
CA ARG A 245 3.46 25.37 1.20
C ARG A 245 2.25 25.59 2.08
N SER A 246 1.34 24.61 2.12
CA SER A 246 0.14 24.69 2.96
C SER A 246 0.54 24.95 4.40
N PRO A 247 -0.12 25.87 5.09
CA PRO A 247 0.15 26.15 6.49
C PRO A 247 -0.06 24.89 7.32
N ARG A 248 0.99 24.46 8.01
CA ARG A 248 0.95 23.35 8.95
C ARG A 248 1.66 23.75 10.20
N ASP A 249 0.92 23.78 11.29
CA ASP A 249 1.41 24.29 12.56
C ASP A 249 2.02 23.17 13.39
N TYR A 250 3.36 23.16 13.45
CA TYR A 250 4.13 22.30 14.35
C TYR A 250 4.57 23.10 15.55
N TYR A 251 4.52 22.47 16.71
CA TYR A 251 4.85 23.11 17.99
C TYR A 251 5.86 22.25 18.75
N ASN A 252 6.80 22.89 19.43
CA ASN A 252 7.69 22.24 20.38
C ASN A 252 7.02 22.04 21.74
N ASN A 253 7.71 21.40 22.68
CA ASN A 253 7.19 21.15 24.03
C ASN A 253 6.94 22.42 24.85
N LEU A 254 7.44 23.57 24.41
CA LEU A 254 7.19 24.87 25.03
C LEU A 254 5.97 25.57 24.44
N GLY A 255 5.33 24.96 23.44
CA GLY A 255 4.21 25.56 22.71
C GLY A 255 4.62 26.60 21.66
N GLU A 256 5.89 26.67 21.32
CA GLU A 256 6.39 27.56 20.28
C GLU A 256 6.25 26.93 18.92
N GLN A 257 5.81 27.69 17.93
CA GLN A 257 5.71 27.25 16.56
C GLN A 257 7.10 27.01 15.97
N VAL A 258 7.29 25.86 15.32
CA VAL A 258 8.54 25.44 14.71
C VAL A 258 8.34 25.00 13.26
N PRO A 259 9.37 25.09 12.40
CA PRO A 259 9.27 24.56 11.05
C PRO A 259 9.03 23.06 11.02
N ASN A 260 8.42 22.57 9.93
CA ASN A 260 8.33 21.14 9.63
C ASN A 260 9.75 20.52 9.51
N PRO A 261 10.15 19.59 10.39
CA PRO A 261 11.53 19.10 10.42
C PRO A 261 11.82 18.03 9.35
N LEU A 262 10.79 17.46 8.73
CA LEU A 262 10.91 16.36 7.76
C LEU A 262 10.38 16.73 6.36
N GLY A 263 9.89 17.97 6.15
CA GLY A 263 9.42 18.43 4.85
C GLY A 263 8.32 17.53 4.25
N ARG A 264 8.47 17.18 2.98
CA ARG A 264 7.50 16.35 2.24
C ARG A 264 7.23 14.98 2.87
N VAL A 265 8.16 14.45 3.64
CA VAL A 265 8.00 13.13 4.29
C VAL A 265 6.77 13.11 5.17
N LEU A 266 6.50 14.16 5.94
CA LEU A 266 5.28 14.24 6.75
C LEU A 266 4.02 14.33 5.88
N TYR A 267 4.07 14.99 4.72
CA TYR A 267 2.94 15.05 3.79
C TYR A 267 2.62 13.68 3.21
N VAL A 268 3.65 12.92 2.86
CA VAL A 268 3.50 11.53 2.38
C VAL A 268 2.80 10.67 3.42
N PHE A 269 3.29 10.69 4.65
CA PHE A 269 2.71 9.87 5.71
C PHE A 269 1.29 10.33 6.07
N HIS A 270 1.03 11.64 6.06
CA HIS A 270 -0.31 12.20 6.27
C HIS A 270 -1.30 11.70 5.21
N GLU A 271 -0.97 11.89 3.94
CA GLU A 271 -1.86 11.57 2.83
C GLU A 271 -1.97 10.06 2.59
N VAL A 272 -0.85 9.40 2.33
CA VAL A 272 -0.87 8.01 1.86
C VAL A 272 -1.26 7.06 3.00
N PHE A 273 -0.61 7.19 4.15
CA PHE A 273 -0.82 6.27 5.27
C PHE A 273 -1.83 6.78 6.30
N GLY A 274 -1.99 8.10 6.46
CA GLY A 274 -2.97 8.70 7.35
C GLY A 274 -4.39 8.64 6.78
N HIS A 275 -4.66 9.40 5.74
CA HIS A 275 -5.96 9.37 5.06
C HIS A 275 -6.23 8.03 4.40
N GLY A 276 -5.25 7.46 3.69
CA GLY A 276 -5.40 6.16 3.04
C GLY A 276 -5.79 5.06 4.03
N ARG A 277 -5.15 5.01 5.21
CA ARG A 277 -5.51 4.03 6.25
C ARG A 277 -6.89 4.28 6.84
N SER A 278 -7.26 5.53 7.13
CA SER A 278 -8.62 5.86 7.58
C SER A 278 -9.67 5.38 6.60
N LEU A 279 -9.44 5.58 5.30
CA LEU A 279 -10.30 5.06 4.22
C LEU A 279 -10.32 3.53 4.20
N SER A 280 -9.18 2.85 4.41
CA SER A 280 -9.11 1.39 4.47
C SER A 280 -9.92 0.80 5.62
N LEU A 281 -10.05 1.53 6.72
CA LEU A 281 -10.83 1.17 7.89
C LEU A 281 -12.31 1.59 7.78
N GLY A 282 -12.74 2.17 6.65
CA GLY A 282 -14.11 2.62 6.43
C GLY A 282 -14.51 3.82 7.30
N ARG A 283 -13.54 4.59 7.82
CA ARG A 283 -13.82 5.75 8.67
C ARG A 283 -14.34 6.93 7.85
N GLY A 284 -15.37 7.62 8.37
CA GLY A 284 -15.95 8.81 7.74
C GLY A 284 -14.99 10.02 7.77
N SER A 285 -15.29 11.03 6.94
CA SER A 285 -14.46 12.25 6.78
C SER A 285 -14.12 12.97 8.09
N ASP A 286 -15.02 12.95 9.07
CA ASP A 286 -14.85 13.65 10.34
C ASP A 286 -13.69 13.13 11.20
N ASN A 287 -13.26 11.88 11.00
CA ASN A 287 -12.18 11.24 11.76
C ASN A 287 -10.87 11.13 10.97
N GLN A 288 -10.91 11.31 9.65
CA GLN A 288 -9.73 11.09 8.80
C GLN A 288 -8.59 12.06 9.10
N HIS A 289 -8.88 13.34 9.29
CA HIS A 289 -7.84 14.34 9.59
C HIS A 289 -7.19 14.11 10.95
N GLY A 290 -7.99 13.78 11.97
CA GLY A 290 -7.46 13.44 13.29
C GLY A 290 -6.50 12.25 13.24
N ASP A 291 -6.85 11.21 12.49
CA ASP A 291 -6.00 10.03 12.30
C ASP A 291 -4.70 10.37 11.55
N ALA A 292 -4.78 11.19 10.51
CA ALA A 292 -3.63 11.61 9.74
C ALA A 292 -2.64 12.46 10.58
N ILE A 293 -3.15 13.37 11.41
CA ILE A 293 -2.34 14.18 12.32
C ILE A 293 -1.68 13.32 13.40
N ARG A 294 -2.40 12.35 13.96
CA ARG A 294 -1.83 11.38 14.91
C ARG A 294 -0.71 10.58 14.29
N LEU A 295 -0.86 10.17 13.02
CA LEU A 295 0.19 9.48 12.30
C LEU A 295 1.41 10.37 12.06
N GLU A 296 1.24 11.64 11.67
CA GLU A 296 2.37 12.57 11.57
C GLU A 296 3.14 12.67 12.89
N ASN A 297 2.43 12.80 14.01
CA ASN A 297 3.05 12.87 15.34
C ASN A 297 3.79 11.56 15.70
N LEU A 298 3.26 10.41 15.30
CA LEU A 298 3.96 9.13 15.44
C LEU A 298 5.23 9.07 14.60
N VAL A 299 5.16 9.53 13.34
CA VAL A 299 6.32 9.63 12.44
C VAL A 299 7.40 10.53 13.03
N LEU A 300 7.03 11.69 13.56
CA LEU A 300 7.96 12.61 14.23
C LEU A 300 8.70 11.92 15.38
N ARG A 301 8.00 11.20 16.25
CA ARG A 301 8.61 10.47 17.36
C ARG A 301 9.57 9.38 16.92
N VAL A 302 9.17 8.57 15.95
CA VAL A 302 10.01 7.48 15.40
C VAL A 302 11.24 8.02 14.68
N ALA A 303 11.10 9.16 13.98
CA ALA A 303 12.22 9.82 13.31
C ALA A 303 13.16 10.60 14.26
N GLY A 304 12.85 10.62 15.56
CA GLY A 304 13.68 11.25 16.59
C GLY A 304 13.32 12.71 16.94
N PHE A 305 12.14 13.19 16.51
CA PHE A 305 11.62 14.53 16.80
C PHE A 305 10.50 14.48 17.86
N SER A 306 10.70 13.75 18.95
CA SER A 306 9.70 13.54 20.00
C SER A 306 9.27 14.81 20.74
N ASN A 307 10.02 15.91 20.59
CA ASN A 307 9.72 17.21 21.14
C ASN A 307 8.90 18.11 20.21
N ILE A 308 8.56 17.65 19.01
CA ILE A 308 7.78 18.38 18.01
C ILE A 308 6.48 17.63 17.72
N GLN A 309 5.40 18.36 17.56
CA GLN A 309 4.11 17.80 17.20
C GLN A 309 3.21 18.79 16.49
N ARG A 310 2.18 18.27 15.83
CA ARG A 310 1.09 19.01 15.24
C ARG A 310 -0.15 18.92 16.12
N ASN A 311 -0.89 20.02 16.31
CA ASN A 311 -2.10 20.04 17.13
C ASN A 311 -3.41 19.89 16.33
N GLY A 312 -3.36 20.04 14.99
CA GLY A 312 -4.49 19.87 14.10
C GLY A 312 -5.46 21.05 14.01
N GLU A 313 -5.13 22.19 14.60
CA GLU A 313 -6.01 23.39 14.56
C GLU A 313 -6.24 23.90 13.14
N ASP A 314 -5.25 23.73 12.26
CA ASP A 314 -5.30 24.12 10.85
C ASP A 314 -6.32 23.29 10.01
N HIS A 315 -6.76 22.15 10.51
CA HIS A 315 -7.82 21.32 9.90
C HIS A 315 -9.20 21.49 10.53
N GLY A 316 -9.35 22.49 11.39
CA GLY A 316 -10.61 22.84 12.04
C GLY A 316 -10.84 22.19 13.41
N PRO A 317 -11.88 22.62 14.13
CA PRO A 317 -12.08 22.28 15.55
C PRO A 317 -12.22 20.78 15.85
N LYS A 318 -12.74 19.99 14.89
CA LYS A 318 -12.91 18.53 15.05
C LYS A 318 -11.59 17.77 14.93
N SER A 319 -10.57 18.36 14.32
CA SER A 319 -9.27 17.77 14.11
C SER A 319 -8.26 18.15 15.20
N LYS A 320 -8.64 19.07 16.09
CA LYS A 320 -7.79 19.53 17.17
C LYS A 320 -7.48 18.40 18.15
N ILE A 321 -6.20 18.17 18.38
CA ILE A 321 -5.70 17.24 19.41
C ILE A 321 -5.47 18.06 20.69
N PRO A 322 -6.25 17.82 21.75
CA PRO A 322 -6.34 18.79 22.85
C PRO A 322 -5.12 18.86 23.77
N ASN A 323 -4.19 17.90 23.71
CA ASN A 323 -3.01 17.93 24.59
C ASN A 323 -1.88 17.03 24.08
N ASN A 324 -0.62 17.49 24.20
CA ASN A 324 0.62 16.79 23.85
C ASN A 324 0.83 15.48 24.61
N SER A 325 0.33 15.39 25.85
CA SER A 325 0.41 14.18 26.68
C SER A 325 -0.66 13.14 26.36
N GLN A 326 -1.64 13.48 25.54
CA GLN A 326 -2.75 12.61 25.13
C GLN A 326 -2.64 12.20 23.66
N LEU A 327 -1.41 12.04 23.16
CA LEU A 327 -1.23 11.41 21.87
C LEU A 327 -1.81 10.00 21.96
N PRO A 328 -2.94 9.73 21.28
CA PRO A 328 -3.57 8.42 21.43
C PRO A 328 -2.62 7.36 20.92
N ASP A 329 -2.53 6.29 21.69
CA ASP A 329 -2.03 5.02 21.17
C ASP A 329 -2.62 4.78 19.80
N TYR A 330 -1.77 4.70 18.81
CA TYR A 330 -2.13 4.24 17.48
C TYR A 330 -2.22 2.69 17.55
N ARG A 331 -3.32 2.23 18.12
CA ARG A 331 -3.65 0.79 18.15
C ARG A 331 -4.82 0.51 17.25
#